data_332975984fb14c47f50a9a0d11011517
#
_entry.id   332975984fb14c47f50a9a0d11011517
#
_cell.length_a   1.000
_cell.length_b   1.000
_cell.length_c   1.000
_cell.angle_alpha   90.00
_cell.angle_beta   90.00
_cell.angle_gamma   90.00
#
_symmetry.space_group_name_H-M   'P 1'
#
loop_
_entity.id
_entity.type
_entity.pdbx_description
1 polymer ?
#
loop_
_entity_poly.entity_id
_entity_poly.type
_entity_poly.pdbx_seq_one_letter_code
_entity_poly.pdbx_strand_id
1 'polypeptide(L)'
;MNKKCHWFYHTILCGAALLASIAPSLAQEKSDTKSGVPETLISTAPQHLLFGIDLGLERSLTPKFSLGADLTTHLWLLEMPNIAISPMAKYYFTGTVGAGIYARVKAVAGYFFGATVFDAPYYAGGGVGFGFLLPIGKTGRWHLGTDCGIKLAIPFGDGGDRPALGGDWGITYYTLLSPAAIPELSIRIAYSL
;
A
#
# COMPACT_ATOMS: atom_id res chain seq x y z
N MET A 1 19.73 -6.96 -21.32
CA MET A 1 18.43 -6.87 -20.65
C MET A 1 17.85 -8.27 -20.52
N ASN A 2 17.67 -8.77 -19.31
CA ASN A 2 17.47 -10.20 -19.03
C ASN A 2 16.00 -10.58 -19.28
N LYS A 3 15.75 -11.54 -20.18
CA LYS A 3 14.39 -12.02 -20.57
C LYS A 3 13.53 -12.47 -19.37
N LYS A 4 14.13 -12.84 -18.24
CA LYS A 4 13.43 -13.25 -17.01
C LYS A 4 12.69 -12.09 -16.33
N CYS A 5 13.16 -10.85 -16.46
CA CYS A 5 12.51 -9.67 -15.85
C CYS A 5 11.22 -9.30 -16.59
N HIS A 6 11.19 -9.49 -17.92
CA HIS A 6 10.01 -9.19 -18.73
C HIS A 6 8.80 -10.07 -18.41
N TRP A 7 9.05 -11.34 -18.10
CA TRP A 7 8.00 -12.32 -17.77
C TRP A 7 7.31 -12.00 -16.43
N PHE A 8 8.09 -11.55 -15.45
CA PHE A 8 7.58 -11.19 -14.12
C PHE A 8 6.62 -9.98 -14.19
N TYR A 9 6.96 -8.95 -14.96
CA TYR A 9 6.09 -7.78 -15.17
C TYR A 9 4.78 -8.12 -15.90
N HIS A 10 4.83 -8.99 -16.91
CA HIS A 10 3.63 -9.40 -17.62
C HIS A 10 2.68 -10.22 -16.73
N THR A 11 3.20 -11.08 -15.87
CA THR A 11 2.38 -11.90 -14.97
C THR A 11 1.67 -11.04 -13.92
N ILE A 12 2.34 -10.03 -13.37
CA ILE A 12 1.76 -9.10 -12.40
C ILE A 12 0.69 -8.22 -13.05
N LEU A 13 0.97 -7.69 -14.25
CA LEU A 13 -0.01 -6.86 -14.99
C LEU A 13 -1.26 -7.66 -15.40
N CYS A 14 -1.10 -8.89 -15.86
CA CYS A 14 -2.22 -9.77 -16.20
C CYS A 14 -3.05 -10.15 -14.97
N GLY A 15 -2.41 -10.41 -13.82
CA GLY A 15 -3.10 -10.68 -12.56
C GLY A 15 -3.95 -9.50 -12.08
N ALA A 16 -3.40 -8.29 -12.14
CA ALA A 16 -4.12 -7.06 -11.77
C ALA A 16 -5.30 -6.78 -12.72
N ALA A 17 -5.12 -6.99 -14.03
CA ALA A 17 -6.18 -6.80 -15.02
C ALA A 17 -7.32 -7.82 -14.87
N LEU A 18 -7.01 -9.08 -14.54
CA LEU A 18 -8.00 -10.12 -14.27
C LEU A 18 -8.81 -9.81 -13.00
N LEU A 19 -8.17 -9.35 -11.94
CA LEU A 19 -8.86 -8.94 -10.70
C LEU A 19 -9.74 -7.72 -10.92
N ALA A 20 -9.32 -6.74 -11.73
CA ALA A 20 -10.10 -5.57 -12.07
C ALA A 20 -11.34 -5.89 -12.91
N SER A 21 -11.32 -6.96 -13.72
CA SER A 21 -12.48 -7.36 -14.54
C SER A 21 -13.57 -8.09 -13.75
N ILE A 22 -13.22 -8.70 -12.61
CA ILE A 22 -14.15 -9.44 -11.74
C ILE A 22 -14.84 -8.50 -10.72
N ALA A 23 -14.19 -7.39 -10.37
CA ALA A 23 -14.65 -6.46 -9.33
C ALA A 23 -16.08 -5.88 -9.59
N PRO A 24 -16.47 -5.48 -10.80
CA PRO A 24 -17.80 -4.90 -11.02
C PRO A 24 -18.96 -5.84 -10.80
N SER A 25 -18.80 -7.13 -11.11
CA SER A 25 -19.87 -8.13 -10.99
C SER A 25 -20.14 -8.55 -9.54
N LEU A 26 -19.14 -8.47 -8.67
CA LEU A 26 -19.26 -8.81 -7.24
C LEU A 26 -19.73 -7.61 -6.39
N ALA A 27 -19.50 -6.38 -6.85
CA ALA A 27 -19.89 -5.17 -6.13
C ALA A 27 -21.40 -4.86 -6.21
N GLN A 28 -22.16 -5.55 -7.06
CA GLN A 28 -23.58 -5.27 -7.30
C GLN A 28 -24.52 -6.01 -6.34
N GLU A 29 -23.99 -6.89 -5.47
CA GLU A 29 -24.80 -7.63 -4.51
C GLU A 29 -24.91 -6.86 -3.18
N LYS A 30 -25.98 -6.05 -3.14
CA LYS A 30 -26.71 -5.60 -1.95
C LYS A 30 -25.91 -5.00 -0.79
N SER A 31 -25.62 -3.75 -0.89
CA SER A 31 -25.32 -2.91 0.27
C SER A 31 -26.61 -2.20 0.74
N ASP A 32 -27.42 -2.88 1.54
CA ASP A 32 -28.34 -2.21 2.46
C ASP A 32 -27.52 -1.61 3.60
N THR A 33 -26.67 -0.66 3.28
CA THR A 33 -25.82 0.01 4.25
C THR A 33 -26.64 1.07 4.95
N LYS A 34 -26.83 0.91 6.25
CA LYS A 34 -27.35 1.96 7.15
C LYS A 34 -26.54 3.23 6.90
N SER A 35 -27.13 4.15 6.14
CA SER A 35 -26.55 5.45 5.83
C SER A 35 -26.35 6.23 7.12
N GLY A 36 -25.14 6.67 7.41
CA GLY A 36 -24.90 7.75 8.34
C GLY A 36 -23.86 7.55 9.45
N VAL A 37 -23.29 6.35 9.65
CA VAL A 37 -22.24 6.16 10.68
C VAL A 37 -20.87 6.16 10.01
N PRO A 38 -19.91 6.96 10.50
CA PRO A 38 -18.54 6.90 10.02
C PRO A 38 -17.97 5.50 10.25
N GLU A 39 -17.64 4.83 9.16
CA GLU A 39 -17.01 3.51 9.20
C GLU A 39 -15.51 3.67 9.42
N THR A 40 -14.97 2.88 10.34
CA THR A 40 -13.53 2.80 10.58
C THR A 40 -13.04 1.44 10.13
N LEU A 41 -12.04 1.43 9.25
CA LEU A 41 -11.40 0.22 8.75
C LEU A 41 -10.01 0.08 9.35
N ILE A 42 -9.71 -1.09 9.88
CA ILE A 42 -8.34 -1.51 10.19
C ILE A 42 -7.91 -2.46 9.08
N SER A 43 -6.73 -2.26 8.53
CA SER A 43 -6.25 -3.06 7.41
C SER A 43 -4.80 -3.49 7.57
N THR A 44 -4.43 -4.52 6.82
CA THR A 44 -3.05 -4.97 6.67
C THR A 44 -2.82 -5.44 5.24
N ALA A 45 -1.57 -5.40 4.82
CA ALA A 45 -1.12 -5.94 3.54
C ALA A 45 -0.24 -7.18 3.80
N PRO A 46 -0.79 -8.41 3.65
CA PRO A 46 -0.12 -9.65 4.05
C PRO A 46 1.25 -9.88 3.41
N GLN A 47 1.48 -9.36 2.20
CA GLN A 47 2.79 -9.47 1.55
C GLN A 47 3.90 -8.75 2.31
N HIS A 48 3.57 -7.73 3.10
CA HIS A 48 4.56 -7.04 3.95
C HIS A 48 5.03 -7.90 5.12
N LEU A 49 4.29 -8.95 5.50
CA LEU A 49 4.72 -9.90 6.53
C LEU A 49 6.02 -10.64 6.18
N LEU A 50 6.37 -10.71 4.89
CA LEU A 50 7.67 -11.22 4.44
C LEU A 50 8.85 -10.34 4.90
N PHE A 51 8.61 -9.05 5.13
CA PHE A 51 9.63 -8.06 5.45
C PHE A 51 9.43 -7.42 6.83
N GLY A 52 8.19 -7.33 7.29
CA GLY A 52 7.85 -6.63 8.52
C GLY A 52 6.36 -6.66 8.83
N ILE A 53 5.83 -5.54 9.26
CA ILE A 53 4.41 -5.37 9.61
C ILE A 53 3.87 -4.17 8.84
N ASP A 54 2.64 -4.30 8.36
CA ASP A 54 1.85 -3.22 7.76
C ASP A 54 0.51 -3.14 8.49
N LEU A 55 0.19 -1.97 9.02
CA LEU A 55 -1.06 -1.68 9.70
C LEU A 55 -1.65 -0.40 9.13
N GLY A 56 -2.86 -0.47 8.61
CA GLY A 56 -3.62 0.65 8.11
C GLY A 56 -4.82 0.96 9.00
N LEU A 57 -5.06 2.24 9.18
CA LEU A 57 -6.28 2.78 9.78
C LEU A 57 -6.91 3.76 8.78
N GLU A 58 -8.18 3.56 8.48
CA GLU A 58 -8.95 4.40 7.57
C GLU A 58 -10.28 4.75 8.22
N ARG A 59 -10.72 6.00 8.10
CA ARG A 59 -12.01 6.47 8.58
C ARG A 59 -12.77 7.17 7.47
N SER A 60 -14.03 6.79 7.28
CA SER A 60 -14.93 7.48 6.36
C SER A 60 -15.28 8.86 6.90
N LEU A 61 -15.20 9.88 6.07
CA LEU A 61 -15.72 11.22 6.32
C LEU A 61 -17.07 11.42 5.65
N THR A 62 -17.23 10.78 4.50
CA THR A 62 -18.50 10.69 3.76
C THR A 62 -18.63 9.26 3.21
N PRO A 63 -19.77 8.86 2.66
CA PRO A 63 -19.91 7.53 2.05
C PRO A 63 -18.89 7.23 0.94
N LYS A 64 -18.31 8.28 0.32
CA LYS A 64 -17.36 8.13 -0.79
C LYS A 64 -15.95 8.64 -0.50
N PHE A 65 -15.73 9.27 0.63
CA PHE A 65 -14.43 9.85 0.95
C PHE A 65 -13.94 9.41 2.31
N SER A 66 -12.70 8.99 2.37
CA SER A 66 -12.04 8.59 3.61
C SER A 66 -10.64 9.20 3.74
N LEU A 67 -10.21 9.32 4.98
CA LEU A 67 -8.84 9.62 5.36
C LEU A 67 -8.27 8.46 6.18
N GLY A 68 -6.99 8.22 6.05
CA GLY A 68 -6.31 7.17 6.78
C GLY A 68 -4.80 7.34 6.80
N ALA A 69 -4.15 6.37 7.42
CA ALA A 69 -2.71 6.25 7.41
C ALA A 69 -2.30 4.78 7.50
N ASP A 70 -1.25 4.41 6.79
CA ASP A 70 -0.57 3.14 6.94
C ASP A 70 0.72 3.34 7.74
N LEU A 71 1.01 2.44 8.67
CA LEU A 71 2.28 2.28 9.35
C LEU A 71 2.92 1.01 8.83
N THR A 72 4.04 1.13 8.14
CA THR A 72 4.76 0.01 7.55
C THR A 72 6.14 -0.10 8.18
N THR A 73 6.53 -1.32 8.56
CA THR A 73 7.88 -1.61 9.05
C THR A 73 8.48 -2.73 8.22
N HIS A 74 9.79 -2.66 7.98
CA HIS A 74 10.58 -3.77 7.44
C HIS A 74 11.70 -4.04 8.44
N LEU A 75 11.67 -5.19 9.12
CA LEU A 75 12.50 -5.41 10.31
C LEU A 75 13.46 -6.58 10.19
N TRP A 76 13.17 -7.62 9.38
CA TRP A 76 13.89 -8.87 9.52
C TRP A 76 14.44 -9.52 8.26
N LEU A 77 14.03 -9.17 7.08
CA LEU A 77 14.50 -9.89 5.89
C LEU A 77 15.72 -9.26 5.21
N LEU A 78 16.00 -8.01 5.50
CA LEU A 78 17.05 -7.24 4.84
C LEU A 78 17.82 -6.43 5.87
N GLU A 79 19.11 -6.23 5.64
CA GLU A 79 19.98 -5.46 6.52
C GLU A 79 19.62 -3.96 6.64
N MET A 80 18.44 -3.59 6.15
CA MET A 80 17.92 -2.23 6.13
C MET A 80 16.59 -2.10 6.89
N PRO A 81 16.58 -2.31 8.20
CA PRO A 81 15.37 -2.10 8.97
C PRO A 81 14.89 -0.66 8.84
N ASN A 82 13.60 -0.49 8.61
CA ASN A 82 13.01 0.82 8.44
C ASN A 82 11.57 0.86 8.93
N ILE A 83 11.09 2.08 9.15
CA ILE A 83 9.71 2.38 9.49
C ILE A 83 9.22 3.51 8.59
N ALA A 84 7.97 3.44 8.17
CA ALA A 84 7.31 4.48 7.39
C ALA A 84 5.89 4.72 7.86
N ILE A 85 5.48 5.97 7.82
CA ILE A 85 4.09 6.37 7.94
C ILE A 85 3.62 6.92 6.60
N SER A 86 2.41 6.54 6.20
CA SER A 86 1.82 6.94 4.91
C SER A 86 0.40 7.44 5.10
N PRO A 87 0.21 8.73 5.46
CA PRO A 87 -1.11 9.33 5.45
C PRO A 87 -1.70 9.34 4.03
N MET A 88 -3.00 9.06 3.91
CA MET A 88 -3.69 8.94 2.63
C MET A 88 -5.11 9.46 2.66
N ALA A 89 -5.60 9.84 1.49
CA ALA A 89 -6.99 10.12 1.21
C ALA A 89 -7.47 9.21 0.07
N LYS A 90 -8.70 8.70 0.19
CA LYS A 90 -9.32 7.86 -0.84
C LYS A 90 -10.67 8.42 -1.26
N TYR A 91 -10.97 8.32 -2.54
CA TYR A 91 -12.27 8.62 -3.11
C TYR A 91 -12.82 7.40 -3.82
N TYR A 92 -13.97 6.91 -3.37
CA TYR A 92 -14.65 5.74 -3.90
C TYR A 92 -15.59 6.14 -5.04
N PHE A 93 -15.27 5.70 -6.25
CA PHE A 93 -16.10 5.97 -7.44
C PHE A 93 -17.37 5.13 -7.44
N THR A 94 -17.21 3.86 -7.04
CA THR A 94 -18.33 2.90 -6.97
C THR A 94 -18.50 2.47 -5.52
N GLY A 95 -19.74 2.15 -5.13
CA GLY A 95 -20.02 1.71 -3.75
C GLY A 95 -19.80 2.79 -2.70
N THR A 96 -19.28 2.38 -1.57
CA THR A 96 -19.00 3.20 -0.39
C THR A 96 -17.61 2.90 0.15
N VAL A 97 -17.16 3.63 1.16
CA VAL A 97 -15.92 3.32 1.88
C VAL A 97 -15.97 1.87 2.36
N GLY A 98 -14.91 1.12 2.10
CA GLY A 98 -14.85 -0.32 2.39
C GLY A 98 -15.40 -1.24 1.30
N ALA A 99 -16.19 -0.73 0.36
CA ALA A 99 -16.81 -1.55 -0.69
C ALA A 99 -16.87 -0.79 -2.02
N GLY A 100 -15.90 -0.98 -2.89
CA GLY A 100 -15.89 -0.36 -4.21
C GLY A 100 -14.49 -0.07 -4.75
N ILE A 101 -14.49 0.52 -5.94
CA ILE A 101 -13.27 0.98 -6.62
C ILE A 101 -12.98 2.41 -6.16
N TYR A 102 -11.73 2.68 -5.83
CA TYR A 102 -11.29 3.99 -5.36
C TYR A 102 -10.00 4.46 -6.03
N ALA A 103 -9.84 5.78 -6.10
CA ALA A 103 -8.54 6.42 -6.27
C ALA A 103 -8.01 6.83 -4.90
N ARG A 104 -6.68 6.88 -4.77
CA ARG A 104 -6.02 7.40 -3.57
C ARG A 104 -4.88 8.34 -3.92
N VAL A 105 -4.67 9.29 -3.03
CA VAL A 105 -3.43 10.04 -2.91
C VAL A 105 -2.82 9.71 -1.56
N LYS A 106 -1.49 9.62 -1.50
CA LYS A 106 -0.79 9.40 -0.22
C LYS A 106 0.51 10.16 -0.18
N ALA A 107 0.89 10.58 1.02
CA ALA A 107 2.26 10.95 1.34
C ALA A 107 2.96 9.72 1.97
N VAL A 108 4.28 9.74 1.99
CA VAL A 108 5.09 8.77 2.72
C VAL A 108 6.24 9.50 3.38
N ALA A 109 6.53 9.14 4.62
CA ALA A 109 7.74 9.56 5.32
C ALA A 109 8.29 8.38 6.09
N GLY A 110 9.60 8.16 6.04
CA GLY A 110 10.20 7.02 6.69
C GLY A 110 11.64 7.24 7.08
N TYR A 111 12.16 6.26 7.83
CA TYR A 111 13.49 6.28 8.43
C TYR A 111 14.12 4.89 8.38
N PHE A 112 15.38 4.81 7.97
CA PHE A 112 16.22 3.63 8.01
C PHE A 112 17.04 3.59 9.30
N PHE A 113 16.92 2.54 10.09
CA PHE A 113 17.63 2.39 11.36
C PHE A 113 19.07 1.85 11.20
N GLY A 114 19.31 1.06 10.14
CA GLY A 114 20.56 0.39 9.87
C GLY A 114 21.35 1.02 8.74
N ALA A 115 21.71 0.23 7.75
CA ALA A 115 22.35 0.70 6.55
C ALA A 115 21.48 1.72 5.79
N THR A 116 22.10 2.67 5.13
CA THR A 116 21.41 3.72 4.36
C THR A 116 21.59 3.47 2.86
N VAL A 117 20.68 3.98 2.06
CA VAL A 117 20.84 4.13 0.62
C VAL A 117 21.09 5.60 0.34
N PHE A 118 22.05 5.93 -0.53
CA PHE A 118 22.43 7.31 -0.85
C PHE A 118 22.91 8.13 0.38
N ASP A 119 23.50 7.48 1.38
CA ASP A 119 23.97 8.11 2.63
C ASP A 119 22.87 8.90 3.37
N ALA A 120 21.61 8.60 3.09
CA ALA A 120 20.47 9.32 3.64
C ALA A 120 19.60 8.39 4.51
N PRO A 121 19.40 8.71 5.81
CA PRO A 121 18.59 7.88 6.70
C PRO A 121 17.10 8.12 6.55
N TYR A 122 16.68 9.27 6.08
CA TYR A 122 15.28 9.65 5.93
C TYR A 122 14.85 9.60 4.48
N TYR A 123 13.57 9.41 4.26
CA TYR A 123 12.93 9.63 2.97
C TYR A 123 11.53 10.19 3.14
N ALA A 124 11.11 11.03 2.21
CA ALA A 124 9.75 11.53 2.16
C ALA A 124 9.31 11.73 0.70
N GLY A 125 8.01 11.64 0.50
CA GLY A 125 7.44 11.81 -0.82
C GLY A 125 5.95 11.61 -0.87
N GLY A 126 5.45 11.22 -2.02
CA GLY A 126 4.04 10.96 -2.20
C GLY A 126 3.74 10.19 -3.47
N GLY A 127 2.50 9.80 -3.62
CA GLY A 127 2.06 9.01 -4.74
C GLY A 127 0.55 9.02 -4.94
N VAL A 128 0.17 8.41 -6.05
CA VAL A 128 -1.23 8.23 -6.44
C VAL A 128 -1.45 6.78 -6.83
N GLY A 129 -2.67 6.32 -6.67
CA GLY A 129 -3.01 4.95 -7.02
C GLY A 129 -4.50 4.72 -7.10
N PHE A 130 -4.81 3.49 -7.45
CA PHE A 130 -6.16 2.97 -7.51
C PHE A 130 -6.21 1.67 -6.75
N GLY A 131 -7.40 1.32 -6.30
CA GLY A 131 -7.64 0.05 -5.66
C GLY A 131 -9.10 -0.30 -5.65
N PHE A 132 -9.37 -1.46 -5.12
CA PHE A 132 -10.73 -1.85 -4.81
C PHE A 132 -10.75 -2.62 -3.47
N LEU A 133 -11.89 -2.55 -2.78
CA LEU A 133 -12.21 -3.39 -1.63
C LEU A 133 -13.56 -4.04 -1.88
N LEU A 134 -13.66 -5.31 -1.53
CA LEU A 134 -14.89 -6.09 -1.61
C LEU A 134 -15.20 -6.65 -0.22
N PRO A 135 -16.42 -6.46 0.29
CA PRO A 135 -16.84 -7.10 1.52
C PRO A 135 -16.93 -8.62 1.31
N ILE A 136 -16.43 -9.37 2.27
CA ILE A 136 -16.44 -10.83 2.25
C ILE A 136 -17.13 -11.38 3.50
N GLY A 137 -17.68 -12.59 3.36
CA GLY A 137 -18.40 -13.25 4.45
C GLY A 137 -19.81 -12.71 4.69
N LYS A 138 -20.55 -13.42 5.54
CA LYS A 138 -21.98 -13.13 5.81
C LYS A 138 -22.21 -11.80 6.54
N THR A 139 -21.24 -11.35 7.33
CA THR A 139 -21.35 -10.12 8.11
C THR A 139 -20.96 -8.87 7.34
N GLY A 140 -20.27 -9.01 6.21
CA GLY A 140 -19.71 -7.90 5.42
C GLY A 140 -18.64 -7.07 6.13
N ARG A 141 -18.18 -7.49 7.33
CA ARG A 141 -17.17 -6.75 8.09
C ARG A 141 -15.75 -6.96 7.59
N TRP A 142 -15.48 -8.09 6.98
CA TRP A 142 -14.19 -8.37 6.36
C TRP A 142 -14.19 -7.88 4.93
N HIS A 143 -13.07 -7.31 4.52
CA HIS A 143 -12.88 -6.81 3.16
C HIS A 143 -11.58 -7.36 2.60
N LEU A 144 -11.62 -7.73 1.34
CA LEU A 144 -10.45 -8.15 0.57
C LEU A 144 -10.33 -7.25 -0.66
N GLY A 145 -9.14 -6.86 -0.98
CA GLY A 145 -8.92 -6.03 -2.14
C GLY A 145 -7.47 -5.94 -2.56
N THR A 146 -7.21 -5.01 -3.43
CA THR A 146 -5.86 -4.72 -3.90
C THR A 146 -5.68 -3.23 -4.13
N ASP A 147 -4.44 -2.81 -4.00
CA ASP A 147 -3.97 -1.47 -4.34
C ASP A 147 -2.91 -1.57 -5.43
N CYS A 148 -2.96 -0.66 -6.38
CA CYS A 148 -1.87 -0.42 -7.31
C CYS A 148 -1.63 1.08 -7.45
N GLY A 149 -0.39 1.47 -7.68
CA GLY A 149 -0.04 2.87 -7.79
C GLY A 149 1.42 3.12 -8.06
N ILE A 150 1.75 4.38 -8.09
CA ILE A 150 3.11 4.88 -8.18
C ILE A 150 3.33 5.93 -7.11
N LYS A 151 4.51 5.94 -6.54
CA LYS A 151 4.96 6.99 -5.62
C LYS A 151 6.42 7.34 -5.89
N LEU A 152 6.81 8.53 -5.49
CA LEU A 152 8.19 8.97 -5.50
C LEU A 152 8.55 9.41 -4.08
N ALA A 153 9.55 8.80 -3.51
CA ALA A 153 10.14 9.20 -2.24
C ALA A 153 11.59 9.61 -2.48
N ILE A 154 11.97 10.74 -1.92
CA ILE A 154 13.30 11.32 -2.07
C ILE A 154 14.06 11.08 -0.78
N PRO A 155 15.25 10.46 -0.81
CA PRO A 155 16.09 10.30 0.36
C PRO A 155 16.71 11.65 0.77
N PHE A 156 16.88 11.87 2.08
CA PHE A 156 17.49 13.08 2.61
C PHE A 156 18.11 12.86 4.00
N GLY A 157 18.88 13.83 4.45
CA GLY A 157 19.63 13.77 5.71
C GLY A 157 21.06 13.29 5.49
N ASP A 158 21.81 13.26 6.56
CA ASP A 158 23.21 12.79 6.60
C ASP A 158 23.23 11.44 7.32
N GLY A 159 23.73 10.43 6.63
CA GLY A 159 23.87 9.06 7.15
C GLY A 159 24.97 8.93 8.20
N GLY A 160 25.91 9.85 8.24
CA GLY A 160 27.07 9.80 9.13
C GLY A 160 27.90 8.53 8.87
N ASP A 161 28.37 7.90 9.94
CA ASP A 161 29.19 6.68 9.88
C ASP A 161 28.39 5.39 9.63
N ARG A 162 27.14 5.48 9.19
CA ARG A 162 26.31 4.31 8.93
C ARG A 162 26.81 3.58 7.67
N PRO A 163 26.79 2.25 7.70
CA PRO A 163 27.14 1.50 6.52
C PRO A 163 26.16 1.83 5.39
N ALA A 164 26.70 2.24 4.25
CA ALA A 164 25.90 2.35 3.04
C ALA A 164 25.69 0.94 2.46
N LEU A 165 24.44 0.59 2.16
CA LEU A 165 24.20 -0.61 1.37
C LEU A 165 24.68 -0.32 -0.06
N GLY A 166 25.84 -0.88 -0.37
CA GLY A 166 26.51 -0.60 -1.64
C GLY A 166 25.86 -1.30 -2.83
N GLY A 167 26.03 -0.68 -4.00
CA GLY A 167 25.75 -1.28 -5.28
C GLY A 167 24.28 -1.36 -5.67
N ASP A 168 24.06 -2.12 -6.73
CA ASP A 168 22.74 -2.28 -7.39
C ASP A 168 21.66 -2.84 -6.47
N TRP A 169 22.04 -3.60 -5.43
CA TRP A 169 21.09 -4.20 -4.49
C TRP A 169 20.41 -3.15 -3.59
N GLY A 170 21.16 -2.20 -3.03
CA GLY A 170 20.59 -1.14 -2.20
C GLY A 170 19.59 -0.29 -2.97
N ILE A 171 19.95 0.09 -4.19
CA ILE A 171 19.07 0.84 -5.10
C ILE A 171 17.84 0.01 -5.45
N THR A 172 18.01 -1.26 -5.79
CA THR A 172 16.89 -2.16 -6.12
C THR A 172 15.93 -2.31 -4.96
N TYR A 173 16.45 -2.53 -3.75
CA TYR A 173 15.62 -2.61 -2.56
C TYR A 173 14.83 -1.32 -2.34
N TYR A 174 15.52 -0.17 -2.36
CA TYR A 174 14.88 1.12 -2.15
C TYR A 174 13.77 1.39 -3.16
N THR A 175 14.02 1.14 -4.43
CA THR A 175 13.12 1.50 -5.52
C THR A 175 12.00 0.51 -5.79
N LEU A 176 12.13 -0.76 -5.37
CA LEU A 176 11.17 -1.82 -5.72
C LEU A 176 10.54 -2.53 -4.53
N LEU A 177 11.23 -2.62 -3.40
CA LEU A 177 10.80 -3.49 -2.29
C LEU A 177 10.52 -2.75 -0.99
N SER A 178 11.18 -1.60 -0.76
CA SER A 178 11.03 -0.85 0.49
C SER A 178 9.68 -0.10 0.56
N PRO A 179 9.29 0.43 1.71
CA PRO A 179 8.16 1.34 1.82
C PRO A 179 8.29 2.61 0.97
N ALA A 180 9.51 2.93 0.48
CA ALA A 180 9.77 4.01 -0.47
C ALA A 180 9.63 3.59 -1.94
N ALA A 181 9.37 2.31 -2.24
CA ALA A 181 9.34 1.76 -3.60
C ALA A 181 8.43 2.54 -4.54
N ILE A 182 8.90 2.74 -5.77
CA ILE A 182 8.19 3.50 -6.80
C ILE A 182 6.89 2.79 -7.22
N PRO A 183 6.91 1.50 -7.63
CA PRO A 183 5.68 0.78 -7.88
C PRO A 183 5.04 0.31 -6.57
N GLU A 184 3.75 0.49 -6.48
CA GLU A 184 2.96 -0.09 -5.41
C GLU A 184 2.01 -1.13 -5.98
N LEU A 185 2.08 -2.32 -5.43
CA LEU A 185 1.11 -3.37 -5.65
C LEU A 185 0.92 -4.10 -4.32
N SER A 186 -0.29 -4.09 -3.79
CA SER A 186 -0.57 -4.77 -2.54
C SER A 186 -1.92 -5.47 -2.55
N ILE A 187 -1.97 -6.64 -1.93
CA ILE A 187 -3.21 -7.27 -1.50
C ILE A 187 -3.53 -6.66 -0.13
N ARG A 188 -4.78 -6.29 0.09
CA ARG A 188 -5.22 -5.69 1.33
C ARG A 188 -6.34 -6.51 1.97
N ILE A 189 -6.19 -6.78 3.25
CA ILE A 189 -7.26 -7.34 4.09
C ILE A 189 -7.66 -6.26 5.07
N ALA A 190 -8.96 -5.97 5.17
CA ALA A 190 -9.46 -4.97 6.10
C ALA A 190 -10.65 -5.50 6.91
N TYR A 191 -10.88 -4.88 8.05
CA TYR A 191 -11.98 -5.16 8.95
C TYR A 191 -12.67 -3.88 9.37
N SER A 192 -14.01 -3.84 9.26
CA SER A 192 -14.86 -2.74 9.71
C SER A 192 -15.18 -2.89 11.21
N LEU A 193 -14.90 -1.82 11.96
CA LEU A 193 -15.21 -1.72 13.40
C LEU A 193 -16.68 -1.38 13.65
#